data_72e606a603da811d7ac6ebfedb2797b1
#
_entry.id   72e606a603da811d7ac6ebfedb2797b1
#
_cell.length_a   1.000
_cell.length_b   1.000
_cell.length_c   1.000
_cell.angle_alpha   90.00
_cell.angle_beta   90.00
_cell.angle_gamma   90.00
#
_symmetry.space_group_name_H-M   'P 1'
#
loop_
_entity.id
_entity.type
_entity.pdbx_description
1 polymer ?
#
loop_
_entity_poly.entity_id
_entity_poly.type
_entity_poly.pdbx_seq_one_letter_code
_entity_poly.pdbx_strand_id
1 'polypeptide(L)'
;MGALEALGRLALAVLEFHGRCVSLLVLTVRGLFRRPFDGRALATQVVRVGVDSLPVVLLTAVFTGAVLALQTFTGFQRFHAEAYVGSVVSLAMLRELAPVLTGLMVTGRSGSAMAAEIGSMRVTEQIDALVALATDPVQYLFVPRILAGI
;
A
#
# COMPACT_ATOMS: atom_id res chain seq x y z
N MET A 1 -7.77 -17.41 35.99
CA MET A 1 -6.86 -16.63 35.14
C MET A 1 -7.24 -15.16 35.27
N GLY A 2 -6.40 -14.35 35.90
CA GLY A 2 -6.76 -13.00 36.29
C GLY A 2 -6.75 -12.04 35.08
N ALA A 3 -7.58 -10.98 35.17
CA ALA A 3 -7.63 -9.91 34.15
C ALA A 3 -6.24 -9.30 33.88
N LEU A 4 -5.39 -9.26 34.89
CA LEU A 4 -3.98 -8.81 34.76
C LEU A 4 -3.14 -9.69 33.84
N GLU A 5 -3.31 -11.01 33.85
CA GLU A 5 -2.60 -11.92 32.96
C GLU A 5 -3.08 -11.78 31.49
N ALA A 6 -4.38 -11.54 31.30
CA ALA A 6 -4.93 -11.28 29.97
C ALA A 6 -4.40 -9.97 29.39
N LEU A 7 -4.34 -8.92 30.21
CA LEU A 7 -3.79 -7.62 29.83
C LEU A 7 -2.28 -7.71 29.50
N GLY A 8 -1.52 -8.44 30.33
CA GLY A 8 -0.09 -8.67 30.12
C GLY A 8 0.19 -9.41 28.82
N ARG A 9 -0.58 -10.47 28.52
CA ARG A 9 -0.46 -11.21 27.25
C ARG A 9 -0.81 -10.35 26.04
N LEU A 10 -1.85 -9.53 26.12
CA LEU A 10 -2.23 -8.61 25.06
C LEU A 10 -1.11 -7.58 24.80
N ALA A 11 -0.57 -6.98 25.86
CA ALA A 11 0.51 -6.02 25.75
C ALA A 11 1.78 -6.64 25.14
N LEU A 12 2.15 -7.85 25.57
CA LEU A 12 3.28 -8.57 24.99
C LEU A 12 3.04 -8.94 23.52
N ALA A 13 1.85 -9.39 23.15
CA ALA A 13 1.51 -9.70 21.75
C ALA A 13 1.60 -8.46 20.86
N VAL A 14 1.12 -7.30 21.33
CA VAL A 14 1.23 -6.03 20.60
C VAL A 14 2.68 -5.61 20.45
N LEU A 15 3.48 -5.67 21.50
CA LEU A 15 4.91 -5.35 21.45
C LEU A 15 5.67 -6.28 20.51
N GLU A 16 5.39 -7.59 20.57
CA GLU A 16 6.02 -8.58 19.70
C GLU A 16 5.67 -8.35 18.23
N PHE A 17 4.40 -8.04 17.93
CA PHE A 17 3.96 -7.69 16.59
C PHE A 17 4.72 -6.46 16.04
N HIS A 18 4.77 -5.37 16.81
CA HIS A 18 5.51 -4.17 16.40
C HIS A 18 7.01 -4.42 16.29
N GLY A 19 7.58 -5.20 17.20
CA GLY A 19 9.00 -5.61 17.14
C GLY A 19 9.33 -6.38 15.86
N ARG A 20 8.46 -7.31 15.44
CA ARG A 20 8.61 -8.05 14.18
C ARG A 20 8.48 -7.13 12.96
N CYS A 21 7.55 -6.19 12.97
CA CYS A 21 7.40 -5.20 11.89
C CYS A 21 8.65 -4.32 11.75
N VAL A 22 9.16 -3.80 12.87
CA VAL A 22 10.37 -2.97 12.88
C VAL A 22 11.59 -3.77 12.43
N SER A 23 11.76 -5.00 12.89
CA SER A 23 12.88 -5.86 12.47
C SER A 23 12.83 -6.16 10.97
N LEU A 24 11.66 -6.44 10.40
CA LEU A 24 11.48 -6.61 8.95
C LEU A 24 11.84 -5.34 8.19
N LEU A 25 11.40 -4.17 8.66
CA LEU A 25 11.76 -2.87 8.07
C LEU A 25 13.29 -2.66 8.08
N VAL A 26 13.95 -2.88 9.21
CA VAL A 26 15.41 -2.74 9.33
C VAL A 26 16.14 -3.71 8.41
N LEU A 27 15.71 -4.97 8.34
CA LEU A 27 16.27 -5.97 7.44
C LEU A 27 16.10 -5.59 5.98
N THR A 28 14.93 -5.07 5.61
CA THR A 28 14.66 -4.60 4.24
C THR A 28 15.52 -3.41 3.86
N VAL A 29 15.63 -2.40 4.75
CA VAL A 29 16.51 -1.24 4.53
C VAL A 29 17.98 -1.67 4.40
N ARG A 30 18.44 -2.61 5.23
CA ARG A 30 19.79 -3.18 5.08
C ARG A 30 19.95 -3.96 3.79
N GLY A 31 18.89 -4.67 3.34
CA GLY A 31 18.87 -5.41 2.08
C GLY A 31 19.00 -4.50 0.85
N LEU A 32 18.50 -3.25 0.92
CA LEU A 32 18.65 -2.26 -0.15
C LEU A 32 20.13 -1.98 -0.52
N PHE A 33 21.01 -2.03 0.46
CA PHE A 33 22.44 -1.76 0.27
C PHE A 33 23.27 -3.00 -0.06
N ARG A 34 22.65 -4.19 -0.08
CA ARG A 34 23.33 -5.45 -0.43
C ARG A 34 23.18 -5.76 -1.92
N ARG A 35 24.26 -6.13 -2.57
CA ARG A 35 24.27 -6.66 -3.95
C ARG A 35 24.16 -8.19 -3.92
N PRO A 36 23.57 -8.86 -4.93
CA PRO A 36 23.14 -8.34 -6.24
C PRO A 36 21.70 -7.79 -6.23
N PHE A 37 21.49 -6.69 -6.95
CA PHE A 37 20.19 -6.06 -7.13
C PHE A 37 19.56 -6.60 -8.43
N ASP A 38 18.43 -7.30 -8.31
CA ASP A 38 17.71 -7.80 -9.49
C ASP A 38 16.76 -6.73 -10.03
N GLY A 39 17.27 -5.94 -11.00
CA GLY A 39 16.49 -4.90 -11.65
C GLY A 39 15.26 -5.42 -12.42
N ARG A 40 15.29 -6.70 -12.85
CA ARG A 40 14.15 -7.31 -13.54
C ARG A 40 13.02 -7.62 -12.58
N ALA A 41 13.35 -8.14 -11.40
CA ALA A 41 12.36 -8.35 -10.34
C ALA A 41 11.73 -7.02 -9.90
N LEU A 42 12.53 -5.96 -9.74
CA LEU A 42 12.01 -4.63 -9.43
C LEU A 42 11.07 -4.11 -10.53
N ALA A 43 11.47 -4.16 -11.80
CA ALA A 43 10.63 -3.69 -12.90
C ALA A 43 9.27 -4.42 -12.94
N THR A 44 9.27 -5.73 -12.70
CA THR A 44 8.02 -6.51 -12.62
C THR A 44 7.14 -6.06 -11.46
N GLN A 45 7.71 -5.75 -10.30
CA GLN A 45 6.96 -5.27 -9.15
C GLN A 45 6.42 -3.85 -9.37
N VAL A 46 7.20 -2.96 -9.99
CA VAL A 46 6.74 -1.61 -10.36
C VAL A 46 5.52 -1.67 -11.29
N VAL A 47 5.53 -2.57 -12.28
CA VAL A 47 4.36 -2.78 -13.16
C VAL A 47 3.16 -3.28 -12.36
N ARG A 48 3.34 -4.27 -11.50
CA ARG A 48 2.26 -4.84 -10.66
C ARG A 48 1.66 -3.82 -9.70
N VAL A 49 2.50 -3.01 -9.04
CA VAL A 49 2.04 -2.00 -8.08
C VAL A 49 1.42 -0.80 -8.79
N GLY A 50 2.08 -0.28 -9.83
CA GLY A 50 1.67 0.92 -10.56
C GLY A 50 0.60 0.63 -11.61
N VAL A 51 0.99 -0.07 -12.68
CA VAL A 51 0.13 -0.24 -13.88
C VAL A 51 -1.15 -1.02 -13.58
N ASP A 52 -1.04 -2.13 -12.85
CA ASP A 52 -2.23 -2.94 -12.52
C ASP A 52 -3.18 -2.23 -11.54
N SER A 53 -2.74 -1.18 -10.85
CA SER A 53 -3.60 -0.37 -9.99
C SER A 53 -4.34 0.74 -10.74
N LEU A 54 -3.86 1.14 -11.92
CA LEU A 54 -4.43 2.23 -12.71
C LEU A 54 -5.95 2.10 -12.97
N PRO A 55 -6.49 0.94 -13.38
CA PRO A 55 -7.92 0.84 -13.66
C PRO A 55 -8.79 1.17 -12.44
N VAL A 56 -8.40 0.67 -11.27
CA VAL A 56 -9.15 0.91 -10.03
C VAL A 56 -9.02 2.36 -9.58
N VAL A 57 -7.82 2.93 -9.65
CA VAL A 57 -7.57 4.34 -9.28
C VAL A 57 -8.33 5.28 -10.22
N LEU A 58 -8.28 5.05 -11.54
CA LEU A 58 -8.98 5.88 -12.52
C LEU A 58 -10.50 5.81 -12.32
N LEU A 59 -11.05 4.62 -12.15
CA LEU A 59 -12.48 4.45 -11.91
C LEU A 59 -12.92 5.20 -10.64
N THR A 60 -12.19 5.04 -9.55
CA THR A 60 -12.48 5.72 -8.29
C THR A 60 -12.36 7.24 -8.44
N ALA A 61 -11.34 7.73 -9.12
CA ALA A 61 -11.14 9.17 -9.36
C ALA A 61 -12.30 9.79 -10.15
N VAL A 62 -12.77 9.11 -11.20
CA VAL A 62 -13.90 9.57 -12.01
C VAL A 62 -15.18 9.65 -11.18
N PHE A 63 -15.52 8.58 -10.44
CA PHE A 63 -16.74 8.60 -9.62
C PHE A 63 -16.66 9.60 -8.48
N THR A 64 -15.54 9.69 -7.78
CA THR A 64 -15.36 10.67 -6.70
C THR A 64 -15.44 12.10 -7.23
N GLY A 65 -14.78 12.38 -8.36
CA GLY A 65 -14.86 13.68 -9.02
C GLY A 65 -16.26 14.04 -9.47
N ALA A 66 -17.00 13.10 -10.05
CA ALA A 66 -18.38 13.31 -10.46
C ALA A 66 -19.31 13.61 -9.27
N VAL A 67 -19.21 12.85 -8.19
CA VAL A 67 -19.99 13.08 -6.96
C VAL A 67 -19.64 14.45 -6.35
N LEU A 68 -18.37 14.79 -6.26
CA LEU A 68 -17.93 16.08 -5.73
C LEU A 68 -18.43 17.24 -6.58
N ALA A 69 -18.42 17.10 -7.93
CA ALA A 69 -18.94 18.11 -8.83
C ALA A 69 -20.44 18.33 -8.63
N LEU A 70 -21.23 17.24 -8.52
CA LEU A 70 -22.66 17.33 -8.27
C LEU A 70 -22.99 17.97 -6.92
N GLN A 71 -22.29 17.59 -5.86
CA GLN A 71 -22.49 18.19 -4.53
C GLN A 71 -22.12 19.67 -4.51
N THR A 72 -21.00 20.02 -5.13
CA THR A 72 -20.56 21.42 -5.22
C THR A 72 -21.55 22.25 -6.06
N PHE A 73 -22.03 21.70 -7.18
CA PHE A 73 -23.01 22.37 -8.03
C PHE A 73 -24.29 22.70 -7.27
N THR A 74 -24.88 21.75 -6.56
CA THR A 74 -26.11 21.96 -5.77
C THR A 74 -25.90 22.98 -4.63
N GLY A 75 -24.70 23.05 -4.07
CA GLY A 75 -24.35 24.05 -3.06
C GLY A 75 -24.24 25.46 -3.65
N PHE A 76 -23.54 25.61 -4.78
CA PHE A 76 -23.29 26.90 -5.42
C PHE A 76 -24.50 27.46 -6.17
N GLN A 77 -25.42 26.62 -6.61
CA GLN A 77 -26.67 27.04 -7.25
C GLN A 77 -27.48 28.00 -6.36
N ARG A 78 -27.43 27.86 -5.03
CA ARG A 78 -28.13 28.74 -4.10
C ARG A 78 -27.57 30.18 -4.09
N PHE A 79 -26.35 30.36 -4.57
CA PHE A 79 -25.64 31.63 -4.59
C PHE A 79 -25.43 32.17 -6.02
N HIS A 80 -26.02 31.50 -7.05
CA HIS A 80 -25.80 31.79 -8.48
C HIS A 80 -24.30 31.81 -8.87
N ALA A 81 -23.53 30.89 -8.28
CA ALA A 81 -22.08 30.84 -8.43
C ALA A 81 -21.59 29.56 -9.15
N GLU A 82 -22.45 28.99 -10.05
CA GLU A 82 -22.18 27.74 -10.75
C GLU A 82 -20.92 27.79 -11.63
N ALA A 83 -20.56 28.97 -12.11
CA ALA A 83 -19.36 29.19 -12.92
C ALA A 83 -18.06 28.80 -12.19
N TYR A 84 -18.05 28.81 -10.87
CA TYR A 84 -16.88 28.48 -10.07
C TYR A 84 -16.73 27.00 -9.71
N VAL A 85 -17.75 26.18 -9.97
CA VAL A 85 -17.77 24.75 -9.60
C VAL A 85 -16.55 24.00 -10.18
N GLY A 86 -16.26 24.23 -11.47
CA GLY A 86 -15.15 23.56 -12.14
C GLY A 86 -13.79 23.86 -11.49
N SER A 87 -13.52 25.10 -11.17
CA SER A 87 -12.26 25.52 -10.54
C SER A 87 -12.11 24.98 -9.11
N VAL A 88 -13.19 25.05 -8.33
CA VAL A 88 -13.19 24.55 -6.94
C VAL A 88 -13.01 23.04 -6.89
N VAL A 89 -13.76 22.30 -7.72
CA VAL A 89 -13.64 20.84 -7.78
C VAL A 89 -12.26 20.41 -8.26
N SER A 90 -11.73 21.04 -9.31
CA SER A 90 -10.38 20.72 -9.81
C SER A 90 -9.32 20.98 -8.75
N LEU A 91 -9.41 22.12 -8.05
CA LEU A 91 -8.44 22.47 -7.01
C LEU A 91 -8.50 21.48 -5.82
N ALA A 92 -9.71 21.16 -5.35
CA ALA A 92 -9.93 20.21 -4.27
C ALA A 92 -9.44 18.78 -4.64
N MET A 93 -9.74 18.34 -5.86
CA MET A 93 -9.28 17.03 -6.35
C MET A 93 -7.76 16.98 -6.46
N LEU A 94 -7.13 17.94 -7.12
CA LEU A 94 -5.68 17.90 -7.36
C LEU A 94 -4.86 18.10 -6.10
N ARG A 95 -5.31 18.96 -5.19
CA ARG A 95 -4.54 19.34 -4.02
C ARG A 95 -4.68 18.35 -2.85
N GLU A 96 -5.87 17.82 -2.64
CA GLU A 96 -6.16 17.06 -1.42
C GLU A 96 -6.64 15.64 -1.71
N LEU A 97 -7.69 15.50 -2.54
CA LEU A 97 -8.35 14.20 -2.71
C LEU A 97 -7.56 13.22 -3.56
N ALA A 98 -6.98 13.64 -4.67
CA ALA A 98 -6.28 12.74 -5.57
C ALA A 98 -5.06 12.07 -4.91
N PRO A 99 -4.16 12.78 -4.21
CA PRO A 99 -3.02 12.13 -3.55
C PRO A 99 -3.45 11.14 -2.47
N VAL A 100 -4.44 11.51 -1.65
CA VAL A 100 -4.92 10.66 -0.55
C VAL A 100 -5.63 9.42 -1.07
N LEU A 101 -6.57 9.59 -2.00
CA LEU A 101 -7.34 8.47 -2.57
C LEU A 101 -6.44 7.52 -3.35
N THR A 102 -5.53 8.05 -4.16
CA THR A 102 -4.57 7.23 -4.92
C THR A 102 -3.69 6.43 -3.97
N GLY A 103 -3.11 7.07 -2.94
CA GLY A 103 -2.28 6.41 -1.95
C GLY A 103 -3.03 5.29 -1.21
N LEU A 104 -4.26 5.54 -0.76
CA LEU A 104 -5.09 4.52 -0.10
C LEU A 104 -5.43 3.36 -1.01
N MET A 105 -5.82 3.62 -2.27
CA MET A 105 -6.20 2.58 -3.23
C MET A 105 -5.01 1.71 -3.63
N VAL A 106 -3.88 2.34 -3.94
CA VAL A 106 -2.65 1.60 -4.30
C VAL A 106 -2.16 0.79 -3.11
N THR A 107 -2.10 1.37 -1.91
CA THR A 107 -1.64 0.67 -0.71
C THR A 107 -2.57 -0.49 -0.35
N GLY A 108 -3.87 -0.28 -0.37
CA GLY A 108 -4.86 -1.31 -0.06
C GLY A 108 -4.79 -2.49 -1.05
N ARG A 109 -4.77 -2.19 -2.35
CA ARG A 109 -4.70 -3.23 -3.39
C ARG A 109 -3.37 -3.96 -3.40
N SER A 110 -2.27 -3.22 -3.45
CA SER A 110 -0.93 -3.81 -3.53
C SER A 110 -0.53 -4.52 -2.25
N GLY A 111 -0.86 -3.94 -1.09
CA GLY A 111 -0.59 -4.55 0.22
C GLY A 111 -1.33 -5.87 0.39
N SER A 112 -2.61 -5.94 0.04
CA SER A 112 -3.39 -7.19 0.12
C SER A 112 -2.88 -8.25 -0.88
N ALA A 113 -2.54 -7.85 -2.10
CA ALA A 113 -1.98 -8.75 -3.11
C ALA A 113 -0.63 -9.32 -2.68
N MET A 114 0.27 -8.48 -2.15
CA MET A 114 1.57 -8.91 -1.63
C MET A 114 1.41 -9.85 -0.42
N ALA A 115 0.50 -9.56 0.49
CA ALA A 115 0.23 -10.41 1.64
C ALA A 115 -0.31 -11.78 1.22
N ALA A 116 -1.22 -11.82 0.27
CA ALA A 116 -1.78 -13.06 -0.27
C ALA A 116 -0.70 -13.90 -1.00
N GLU A 117 0.16 -13.26 -1.79
CA GLU A 117 1.25 -13.94 -2.51
C GLU A 117 2.27 -14.54 -1.53
N ILE A 118 2.72 -13.77 -0.53
CA ILE A 118 3.66 -14.25 0.49
C ILE A 118 3.01 -15.35 1.34
N GLY A 119 1.73 -15.20 1.69
CA GLY A 119 0.98 -16.21 2.41
C GLY A 119 0.88 -17.53 1.63
N SER A 120 0.60 -17.47 0.34
CA SER A 120 0.59 -18.63 -0.54
C SER A 120 1.97 -19.29 -0.64
N MET A 121 3.04 -18.51 -0.81
CA MET A 121 4.41 -19.02 -0.84
C MET A 121 4.82 -19.70 0.47
N ARG A 122 4.29 -19.24 1.60
CA ARG A 122 4.52 -19.87 2.91
C ARG A 122 3.84 -21.23 3.02
N VAL A 123 2.57 -21.31 2.61
CA VAL A 123 1.79 -22.57 2.64
C VAL A 123 2.37 -23.64 1.71
N THR A 124 2.93 -23.20 0.58
CA THR A 124 3.55 -24.11 -0.42
C THR A 124 5.04 -24.36 -0.17
N GLU A 125 5.57 -24.00 1.00
CA GLU A 125 6.97 -24.20 1.42
C GLU A 125 8.02 -23.56 0.49
N GLN A 126 7.63 -22.65 -0.39
CA GLN A 126 8.55 -21.98 -1.32
C GLN A 126 9.57 -21.11 -0.58
N ILE A 127 9.18 -20.53 0.56
CA ILE A 127 10.08 -19.71 1.40
C ILE A 127 11.16 -20.62 2.01
N ASP A 128 10.79 -21.81 2.46
CA ASP A 128 11.72 -22.77 3.04
C ASP A 128 12.67 -23.34 1.97
N ALA A 129 12.18 -23.52 0.73
CA ALA A 129 13.03 -23.86 -0.42
C ALA A 129 14.05 -22.77 -0.75
N LEU A 130 13.69 -21.47 -0.66
CA LEU A 130 14.65 -20.37 -0.83
C LEU A 130 15.76 -20.40 0.24
N VAL A 131 15.39 -20.67 1.49
CA VAL A 131 16.38 -20.83 2.58
C VAL A 131 17.31 -22.02 2.32
N ALA A 132 16.78 -23.15 1.84
CA ALA A 132 17.58 -24.32 1.49
C ALA A 132 18.58 -24.04 0.35
N LEU A 133 18.23 -23.12 -0.56
CA LEU A 133 19.12 -22.64 -1.63
C LEU A 133 20.08 -21.53 -1.17
N ALA A 134 20.21 -21.30 0.13
CA ALA A 134 21.03 -20.22 0.74
C ALA A 134 20.69 -18.81 0.23
N THR A 135 19.45 -18.61 -0.23
CA THR A 135 18.95 -17.30 -0.67
C THR A 135 18.21 -16.63 0.48
N ASP A 136 18.57 -15.37 0.78
CA ASP A 136 17.88 -14.60 1.83
C ASP A 136 16.45 -14.24 1.36
N PRO A 137 15.39 -14.79 1.99
CA PRO A 137 14.02 -14.52 1.59
C PRO A 137 13.64 -13.04 1.71
N VAL A 138 14.23 -12.32 2.68
CA VAL A 138 13.94 -10.90 2.88
C VAL A 138 14.47 -10.10 1.69
N GLN A 139 15.68 -10.35 1.27
CA GLN A 139 16.29 -9.65 0.14
C GLN A 139 15.57 -9.98 -1.19
N TYR A 140 15.18 -11.23 -1.38
CA TYR A 140 14.56 -11.67 -2.62
C TYR A 140 13.09 -11.27 -2.75
N LEU A 141 12.31 -11.36 -1.65
CA LEU A 141 10.86 -11.14 -1.67
C LEU A 141 10.45 -9.72 -1.27
N PHE A 142 11.05 -9.17 -0.21
CA PHE A 142 10.58 -7.91 0.38
C PHE A 142 11.22 -6.68 -0.26
N VAL A 143 12.52 -6.71 -0.53
CA VAL A 143 13.24 -5.54 -1.06
C VAL A 143 12.65 -5.03 -2.37
N PRO A 144 12.44 -5.83 -3.43
CA PRO A 144 11.89 -5.32 -4.68
C PRO A 144 10.44 -4.85 -4.57
N ARG A 145 9.64 -5.46 -3.67
CA ARG A 145 8.25 -5.06 -3.44
C ARG A 145 8.14 -3.72 -2.72
N ILE A 146 8.95 -3.50 -1.70
CA ILE A 146 8.95 -2.23 -0.95
C ILE A 146 9.49 -1.10 -1.84
N LEU A 147 10.56 -1.34 -2.59
CA LEU A 147 11.07 -0.35 -3.55
C LEU A 147 10.06 0.02 -4.64
N ALA A 148 9.26 -0.93 -5.07
CA ALA A 148 8.24 -0.66 -6.07
C ALA A 148 7.04 0.14 -5.52
N GLY A 149 6.87 0.18 -4.21
CA GLY A 149 5.80 0.93 -3.53
C GLY A 149 6.18 2.35 -3.10
N ILE A 150 7.46 2.73 -3.23
CA ILE A 150 7.98 4.07 -2.93
C ILE A 150 8.09 4.90 -4.20
#